data_8d7ad65d1d17ae7e240abeec8b2dc14c
#
_entry.id   8d7ad65d1d17ae7e240abeec8b2dc14c
#
_cell.length_a   1.000
_cell.length_b   1.000
_cell.length_c   1.000
_cell.angle_alpha   90.00
_cell.angle_beta   90.00
_cell.angle_gamma   90.00
#
_symmetry.space_group_name_H-M   'P 1'
#
loop_
_entity.id
_entity.type
_entity.pdbx_description
1 polymer ?
#
loop_
_entity_poly.entity_id
_entity_poly.type
_entity_poly.pdbx_seq_one_letter_code
_entity_poly.pdbx_strand_id
1 'polypeptide(L)'
;QQSFTDVKALADLAHSWGVPLVVDATCATPALLRPIAHGADIVVHSLTKSITSGGFAIGGALISRKPITTKVRNDHPLFKDSYAEYVKFLPYRDNGPAASPVNAIFALNDLRTLRSKMDVVSGNCQKVAEWLQKHPKVYQVDYLGLPTYHLHEVARRYMKLVDSDDGRGGEVNRYGHLMSFRVDGPPANARKVFDGFKMIYRATDL
;
A
#
# COMPACT_ATOMS: atom_id res chain seq x y z
N GLN A 1 -7.52 -3.17 13.00
CA GLN A 1 -8.11 -1.90 12.53
C GLN A 1 -7.33 -1.41 11.31
N GLN A 2 -8.04 -1.09 10.23
CA GLN A 2 -7.43 -0.52 9.04
C GLN A 2 -7.18 0.99 9.28
N SER A 3 -6.01 1.50 8.86
CA SER A 3 -5.68 2.91 8.95
C SER A 3 -5.33 3.46 7.56
N PHE A 4 -5.54 4.74 7.36
CA PHE A 4 -5.13 5.47 6.18
C PHE A 4 -4.77 6.91 6.57
N THR A 5 -3.73 7.45 5.98
CA THR A 5 -3.19 8.74 6.36
C THR A 5 -3.35 9.76 5.24
N ASP A 6 -3.61 11.02 5.60
CA ASP A 6 -3.58 12.14 4.65
C ASP A 6 -2.12 12.43 4.26
N VAL A 7 -1.69 11.86 3.14
CA VAL A 7 -0.29 11.92 2.66
C VAL A 7 0.13 13.37 2.42
N LYS A 8 -0.73 14.18 1.82
CA LYS A 8 -0.41 15.59 1.53
C LYS A 8 -0.22 16.40 2.80
N ALA A 9 -1.13 16.26 3.76
CA ALA A 9 -1.04 16.98 5.03
C ALA A 9 0.21 16.60 5.81
N LEU A 10 0.57 15.31 5.83
CA LEU A 10 1.82 14.87 6.46
C LEU A 10 3.06 15.34 5.72
N ALA A 11 3.03 15.36 4.39
CA ALA A 11 4.15 15.89 3.60
C ALA A 11 4.37 17.37 3.92
N ASP A 12 3.33 18.18 3.93
CA ASP A 12 3.42 19.61 4.25
C ASP A 12 3.95 19.83 5.66
N LEU A 13 3.48 19.05 6.63
CA LEU A 13 3.99 19.12 8.01
C LEU A 13 5.48 18.73 8.09
N ALA A 14 5.88 17.60 7.51
CA ALA A 14 7.26 17.15 7.50
C ALA A 14 8.18 18.18 6.82
N HIS A 15 7.76 18.73 5.69
CA HIS A 15 8.52 19.73 4.95
C HIS A 15 8.66 21.05 5.70
N SER A 16 7.67 21.45 6.48
CA SER A 16 7.76 22.65 7.32
C SER A 16 8.91 22.55 8.35
N TRP A 17 9.26 21.34 8.74
CA TRP A 17 10.40 21.04 9.61
C TRP A 17 11.68 20.72 8.84
N GLY A 18 11.62 20.65 7.49
CA GLY A 18 12.73 20.24 6.63
C GLY A 18 13.10 18.77 6.81
N VAL A 19 12.10 17.92 7.03
CA VAL A 19 12.21 16.47 7.17
C VAL A 19 11.55 15.80 5.98
N PRO A 20 12.14 14.75 5.38
CA PRO A 20 11.50 14.01 4.30
C PRO A 20 10.35 13.15 4.82
N LEU A 21 9.28 13.03 4.04
CA LEU A 21 8.22 12.05 4.28
C LEU A 21 8.56 10.74 3.57
N VAL A 22 8.66 9.66 4.34
CA VAL A 22 8.77 8.28 3.82
C VAL A 22 7.43 7.59 3.95
N VAL A 23 6.93 6.98 2.88
CA VAL A 23 5.66 6.25 2.86
C VAL A 23 5.90 4.81 2.45
N ASP A 24 5.51 3.86 3.30
CA ASP A 24 5.36 2.47 2.90
C ASP A 24 4.00 2.30 2.21
N ALA A 25 4.02 2.06 0.91
CA ALA A 25 2.83 1.88 0.10
C ALA A 25 2.64 0.42 -0.36
N THR A 26 3.22 -0.55 0.36
CA THR A 26 3.18 -1.97 0.03
C THR A 26 1.76 -2.49 -0.19
N CYS A 27 0.83 -2.20 0.73
CA CYS A 27 -0.54 -2.72 0.66
C CYS A 27 -1.36 -2.10 -0.47
N ALA A 28 -1.16 -0.81 -0.74
CA ALA A 28 -1.86 -0.11 -1.80
C ALA A 28 -1.28 -0.45 -3.19
N THR A 29 0.00 -0.73 -3.28
CA THR A 29 0.78 -0.87 -4.50
C THR A 29 0.79 0.41 -5.35
N PRO A 30 1.68 0.58 -6.32
CA PRO A 30 1.67 1.74 -7.20
C PRO A 30 0.43 1.80 -8.12
N ALA A 31 -0.31 0.70 -8.22
CA ALA A 31 -1.56 0.67 -8.98
C ALA A 31 -2.70 1.47 -8.32
N LEU A 32 -2.69 1.61 -6.98
CA LEU A 32 -3.76 2.29 -6.25
C LEU A 32 -3.32 3.58 -5.55
N LEU A 33 -2.04 3.71 -5.19
CA LEU A 33 -1.53 4.87 -4.47
C LEU A 33 -0.12 5.23 -4.95
N ARG A 34 0.06 6.48 -5.33
CA ARG A 34 1.33 7.05 -5.80
C ARG A 34 1.76 8.21 -4.89
N PRO A 35 2.34 7.94 -3.71
CA PRO A 35 2.55 8.96 -2.67
C PRO A 35 3.42 10.13 -3.11
N ILE A 36 4.37 9.92 -4.05
CA ILE A 36 5.21 11.02 -4.58
C ILE A 36 4.37 12.10 -5.26
N ALA A 37 3.31 11.73 -5.96
CA ALA A 37 2.38 12.70 -6.56
C ALA A 37 1.65 13.56 -5.52
N HIS A 38 1.65 13.12 -4.27
CA HIS A 38 1.02 13.80 -3.14
C HIS A 38 2.02 14.39 -2.14
N GLY A 39 3.28 14.51 -2.53
CA GLY A 39 4.30 15.21 -1.76
C GLY A 39 5.26 14.33 -0.95
N ALA A 40 5.07 13.01 -0.92
CA ALA A 40 6.07 12.14 -0.29
C ALA A 40 7.44 12.27 -0.99
N ASP A 41 8.51 12.19 -0.21
CA ASP A 41 9.87 12.24 -0.73
C ASP A 41 10.40 10.86 -1.13
N ILE A 42 10.05 9.86 -0.33
CA ILE A 42 10.52 8.49 -0.49
C ILE A 42 9.33 7.54 -0.35
N VAL A 43 9.26 6.57 -1.23
CA VAL A 43 8.27 5.49 -1.17
C VAL A 43 8.99 4.15 -1.12
N VAL A 44 8.53 3.27 -0.24
CA VAL A 44 9.01 1.90 -0.16
C VAL A 44 7.88 0.92 -0.49
N HIS A 45 8.24 -0.17 -1.14
CA HIS A 45 7.36 -1.29 -1.42
C HIS A 45 8.05 -2.60 -1.10
N SER A 46 7.37 -3.49 -0.39
CA SER A 46 7.73 -4.90 -0.42
C SER A 46 7.26 -5.50 -1.75
N LEU A 47 8.21 -5.92 -2.58
CA LEU A 47 7.89 -6.64 -3.82
C LEU A 47 7.30 -8.01 -3.51
N THR A 48 7.67 -8.60 -2.37
CA THR A 48 7.23 -9.92 -1.87
C THR A 48 5.71 -10.06 -1.79
N LYS A 49 5.00 -8.97 -1.56
CA LYS A 49 3.55 -8.95 -1.30
C LYS A 49 2.76 -8.91 -2.64
N SER A 50 1.84 -7.98 -2.77
CA SER A 50 0.92 -7.92 -3.93
C SER A 50 1.62 -7.71 -5.28
N ILE A 51 2.84 -7.19 -5.32
CA ILE A 51 3.57 -6.99 -6.58
C ILE A 51 3.96 -8.31 -7.22
N THR A 52 4.50 -9.26 -6.44
CA THR A 52 4.93 -10.59 -6.95
C THR A 52 3.93 -11.70 -6.64
N SER A 53 2.65 -11.42 -6.66
CA SER A 53 1.56 -12.42 -6.53
C SER A 53 1.65 -13.28 -5.26
N GLY A 54 2.16 -12.68 -4.15
CA GLY A 54 2.09 -13.33 -2.85
C GLY A 54 3.14 -14.39 -2.59
N GLY A 55 4.41 -14.01 -2.57
CA GLY A 55 5.45 -14.84 -1.99
C GLY A 55 6.31 -15.65 -2.97
N PHE A 56 6.11 -15.54 -4.28
CA PHE A 56 6.98 -16.19 -5.26
C PHE A 56 8.40 -15.59 -5.33
N ALA A 57 8.54 -14.32 -4.98
CA ALA A 57 9.83 -13.64 -4.97
C ALA A 57 9.93 -12.71 -3.76
N ILE A 58 11.07 -12.72 -3.11
CA ILE A 58 11.38 -11.81 -2.00
C ILE A 58 12.14 -10.62 -2.56
N GLY A 59 11.70 -9.40 -2.22
CA GLY A 59 12.38 -8.19 -2.64
C GLY A 59 11.75 -6.93 -2.09
N GLY A 60 12.44 -5.82 -2.29
CA GLY A 60 11.99 -4.48 -1.94
C GLY A 60 12.34 -3.47 -3.02
N ALA A 61 11.59 -2.39 -3.09
CA ALA A 61 11.87 -1.25 -3.95
C ALA A 61 11.82 0.03 -3.15
N LEU A 62 12.79 0.91 -3.40
CA LEU A 62 12.84 2.26 -2.89
C LEU A 62 12.78 3.23 -4.07
N ILE A 63 11.84 4.14 -4.03
CA ILE A 63 11.62 5.20 -5.01
C ILE A 63 11.77 6.54 -4.31
N SER A 64 12.48 7.48 -4.87
CA SER A 64 12.56 8.84 -4.33
C SER A 64 12.20 9.89 -5.37
N ARG A 65 11.62 11.00 -4.91
CA ARG A 65 11.54 12.21 -5.72
C ARG A 65 12.93 12.83 -5.89
N LYS A 66 13.09 13.74 -6.82
CA LYS A 66 14.30 14.51 -7.08
C LYS A 66 13.98 16.01 -7.07
N PRO A 67 14.54 16.81 -6.14
CA PRO A 67 15.24 16.41 -4.92
C PRO A 67 14.29 15.98 -3.80
N ILE A 68 14.83 15.36 -2.73
CA ILE A 68 14.10 15.16 -1.48
C ILE A 68 14.16 16.41 -0.60
N THR A 69 13.16 16.58 0.28
CA THR A 69 13.16 17.63 1.29
C THR A 69 13.97 17.19 2.50
N THR A 70 15.07 17.89 2.82
CA THR A 70 15.89 17.56 3.99
C THR A 70 16.74 18.74 4.42
N LYS A 71 16.86 18.93 5.74
CA LYS A 71 17.85 19.83 6.40
C LYS A 71 19.11 19.07 6.82
N VAL A 72 19.13 17.76 6.72
CA VAL A 72 20.30 16.95 7.08
C VAL A 72 21.46 17.34 6.17
N ARG A 73 22.59 17.67 6.79
CA ARG A 73 23.84 17.91 6.06
C ARG A 73 24.47 16.59 5.70
N ASN A 74 24.76 16.44 4.44
CA ASN A 74 25.53 15.31 3.90
C ASN A 74 26.30 15.82 2.69
N ASP A 75 27.60 15.62 2.69
CA ASP A 75 28.50 16.16 1.66
C ASP A 75 28.45 15.38 0.34
N HIS A 76 27.73 14.26 0.33
CA HIS A 76 27.58 13.47 -0.90
C HIS A 76 26.56 14.14 -1.83
N PRO A 77 26.95 14.45 -3.10
CA PRO A 77 26.10 15.22 -4.01
C PRO A 77 24.75 14.56 -4.33
N LEU A 78 24.68 13.23 -4.31
CA LEU A 78 23.44 12.49 -4.59
C LEU A 78 22.47 12.44 -3.40
N PHE A 79 22.93 12.75 -2.17
CA PHE A 79 22.10 12.57 -0.97
C PHE A 79 20.76 13.31 -1.05
N LYS A 80 20.78 14.56 -1.44
CA LYS A 80 19.57 15.37 -1.59
C LYS A 80 18.95 15.24 -2.99
N ASP A 81 19.78 15.30 -4.00
CA ASP A 81 19.32 15.49 -5.37
C ASP A 81 18.86 14.20 -6.04
N SER A 82 19.35 13.06 -5.58
CA SER A 82 18.99 11.74 -6.11
C SER A 82 19.13 10.65 -5.06
N TYR A 83 18.29 10.69 -4.03
CA TYR A 83 18.40 9.84 -2.86
C TYR A 83 18.42 8.33 -3.17
N ALA A 84 17.61 7.88 -4.13
CA ALA A 84 17.61 6.47 -4.54
C ALA A 84 18.97 6.05 -5.15
N GLU A 85 19.62 6.94 -5.91
CA GLU A 85 20.97 6.69 -6.42
C GLU A 85 22.02 6.72 -5.30
N TYR A 86 21.90 7.64 -4.37
CA TYR A 86 22.74 7.66 -3.17
C TYR A 86 22.69 6.34 -2.41
N VAL A 87 21.49 5.83 -2.15
CA VAL A 87 21.29 4.54 -1.46
C VAL A 87 21.90 3.40 -2.25
N LYS A 88 21.75 3.40 -3.57
CA LYS A 88 22.32 2.38 -4.47
C LYS A 88 23.86 2.39 -4.44
N PHE A 89 24.47 3.55 -4.49
CA PHE A 89 25.94 3.67 -4.63
C PHE A 89 26.70 3.58 -3.32
N LEU A 90 26.06 3.79 -2.17
CA LEU A 90 26.71 3.70 -0.88
C LEU A 90 26.16 2.55 -0.03
N PRO A 91 25.07 2.72 0.77
CA PRO A 91 24.69 1.67 1.71
C PRO A 91 24.31 0.36 1.03
N TYR A 92 23.71 0.39 -0.16
CA TYR A 92 23.34 -0.82 -0.86
C TYR A 92 24.59 -1.57 -1.37
N ARG A 93 25.48 -0.86 -2.04
CA ARG A 93 26.73 -1.45 -2.56
C ARG A 93 27.63 -1.93 -1.41
N ASP A 94 27.82 -1.10 -0.39
CA ASP A 94 28.83 -1.35 0.65
C ASP A 94 28.39 -2.42 1.65
N ASN A 95 27.06 -2.53 1.92
CA ASN A 95 26.50 -3.60 2.75
C ASN A 95 26.21 -4.89 1.97
N GLY A 96 26.27 -4.85 0.63
CA GLY A 96 26.17 -6.02 -0.23
C GLY A 96 24.78 -6.64 -0.42
N PRO A 97 23.62 -6.04 -0.04
CA PRO A 97 22.35 -6.62 -0.41
C PRO A 97 22.23 -6.65 -1.94
N ALA A 98 21.70 -7.74 -2.47
CA ALA A 98 21.52 -7.89 -3.90
C ALA A 98 20.17 -8.53 -4.21
N ALA A 99 19.41 -7.93 -5.11
CA ALA A 99 18.21 -8.57 -5.63
C ALA A 99 18.61 -9.75 -6.52
N SER A 100 18.02 -10.93 -6.28
CA SER A 100 18.19 -12.07 -7.18
C SER A 100 17.66 -11.70 -8.57
N PRO A 101 18.41 -11.96 -9.66
CA PRO A 101 17.91 -11.75 -11.02
C PRO A 101 16.62 -12.51 -11.30
N VAL A 102 16.46 -13.71 -10.74
CA VAL A 102 15.23 -14.50 -10.87
C VAL A 102 14.05 -13.79 -10.20
N ASN A 103 14.23 -13.29 -8.97
CA ASN A 103 13.19 -12.51 -8.30
C ASN A 103 12.84 -11.24 -9.08
N ALA A 104 13.81 -10.58 -9.68
CA ALA A 104 13.59 -9.41 -10.52
C ALA A 104 12.75 -9.73 -11.76
N ILE A 105 13.01 -10.89 -12.41
CA ILE A 105 12.21 -11.34 -13.55
C ILE A 105 10.76 -11.61 -13.13
N PHE A 106 10.52 -12.29 -12.00
CA PHE A 106 9.17 -12.51 -11.49
C PHE A 106 8.47 -11.18 -11.18
N ALA A 107 9.14 -10.25 -10.51
CA ALA A 107 8.57 -8.95 -10.21
C ALA A 107 8.20 -8.17 -11.48
N LEU A 108 9.08 -8.13 -12.48
CA LEU A 108 8.83 -7.47 -13.77
C LEU A 108 7.67 -8.10 -14.54
N ASN A 109 7.57 -9.43 -14.51
CA ASN A 109 6.46 -10.14 -15.17
C ASN A 109 5.13 -9.80 -14.50
N ASP A 110 5.07 -9.83 -13.17
CA ASP A 110 3.85 -9.62 -12.41
C ASP A 110 3.38 -8.16 -12.40
N LEU A 111 4.31 -7.20 -12.52
CA LEU A 111 3.98 -5.79 -12.69
C LEU A 111 3.07 -5.53 -13.90
N ARG A 112 3.18 -6.32 -14.97
CA ARG A 112 2.35 -6.17 -16.17
C ARG A 112 0.86 -6.40 -15.89
N THR A 113 0.55 -7.22 -14.90
CA THR A 113 -0.84 -7.56 -14.53
C THR A 113 -1.29 -6.90 -13.23
N LEU A 114 -0.41 -6.14 -12.57
CA LEU A 114 -0.66 -5.57 -11.26
C LEU A 114 -1.94 -4.72 -11.21
N ARG A 115 -2.16 -3.87 -12.22
CA ARG A 115 -3.36 -3.04 -12.32
C ARG A 115 -4.63 -3.87 -12.32
N SER A 116 -4.72 -4.84 -13.21
CA SER A 116 -5.90 -5.72 -13.34
C SER A 116 -6.11 -6.56 -12.09
N LYS A 117 -5.03 -7.06 -11.50
CA LYS A 117 -5.06 -7.78 -10.22
C LYS A 117 -5.64 -6.90 -9.11
N MET A 118 -5.13 -5.68 -8.96
CA MET A 118 -5.59 -4.76 -7.92
C MET A 118 -7.04 -4.30 -8.13
N ASP A 119 -7.49 -4.18 -9.37
CA ASP A 119 -8.89 -3.89 -9.69
C ASP A 119 -9.81 -5.03 -9.21
N VAL A 120 -9.50 -6.27 -9.59
CA VAL A 120 -10.30 -7.45 -9.22
C VAL A 120 -10.33 -7.66 -7.70
N VAL A 121 -9.17 -7.66 -7.03
CA VAL A 121 -9.14 -7.92 -5.58
C VAL A 121 -9.82 -6.79 -4.79
N SER A 122 -9.70 -5.54 -5.22
CA SER A 122 -10.40 -4.43 -4.59
C SER A 122 -11.92 -4.53 -4.78
N GLY A 123 -12.37 -4.87 -5.99
CA GLY A 123 -13.79 -5.08 -6.28
C GLY A 123 -14.39 -6.23 -5.48
N ASN A 124 -13.65 -7.32 -5.33
CA ASN A 124 -14.08 -8.46 -4.51
C ASN A 124 -14.14 -8.07 -3.01
N CYS A 125 -13.11 -7.37 -2.51
CA CYS A 125 -13.09 -6.89 -1.13
C CYS A 125 -14.27 -5.96 -0.84
N GLN A 126 -14.61 -5.06 -1.76
CA GLN A 126 -15.78 -4.18 -1.64
C GLN A 126 -17.07 -4.98 -1.45
N LYS A 127 -17.33 -5.96 -2.33
CA LYS A 127 -18.53 -6.81 -2.26
C LYS A 127 -18.61 -7.59 -0.93
N VAL A 128 -17.49 -8.14 -0.47
CA VAL A 128 -17.44 -8.87 0.81
C VAL A 128 -17.68 -7.92 1.98
N ALA A 129 -17.08 -6.73 1.97
CA ALA A 129 -17.28 -5.72 3.01
C ALA A 129 -18.74 -5.27 3.11
N GLU A 130 -19.40 -5.01 1.96
CA GLU A 130 -20.81 -4.63 1.90
C GLU A 130 -21.75 -5.76 2.38
N TRP A 131 -21.39 -7.02 2.07
CA TRP A 131 -22.13 -8.18 2.56
C TRP A 131 -21.97 -8.33 4.09
N LEU A 132 -20.73 -8.24 4.59
CA LEU A 132 -20.46 -8.31 6.03
C LEU A 132 -21.15 -7.20 6.80
N GLN A 133 -21.23 -5.99 6.26
CA GLN A 133 -21.90 -4.85 6.90
C GLN A 133 -23.39 -5.11 7.15
N LYS A 134 -24.00 -5.96 6.32
CA LYS A 134 -25.42 -6.34 6.44
C LYS A 134 -25.64 -7.63 7.24
N HIS A 135 -24.56 -8.30 7.63
CA HIS A 135 -24.66 -9.59 8.29
C HIS A 135 -25.06 -9.44 9.77
N PRO A 136 -26.13 -10.12 10.26
CA PRO A 136 -26.71 -9.89 11.59
C PRO A 136 -25.77 -10.20 12.76
N LYS A 137 -24.70 -10.95 12.55
CA LYS A 137 -23.69 -11.29 13.56
C LYS A 137 -22.40 -10.47 13.44
N VAL A 138 -22.39 -9.44 12.59
CA VAL A 138 -21.25 -8.53 12.40
C VAL A 138 -21.69 -7.14 12.82
N TYR A 139 -21.04 -6.57 13.82
CA TYR A 139 -21.41 -5.24 14.28
C TYR A 139 -20.52 -4.12 13.75
N GLN A 140 -19.36 -4.44 13.20
CA GLN A 140 -18.45 -3.46 12.60
C GLN A 140 -17.63 -4.07 11.46
N VAL A 141 -17.48 -3.31 10.39
CA VAL A 141 -16.57 -3.59 9.29
C VAL A 141 -15.70 -2.36 9.06
N ASP A 142 -14.38 -2.53 9.17
CA ASP A 142 -13.39 -1.50 8.89
C ASP A 142 -12.81 -1.74 7.49
N TYR A 143 -13.28 -0.99 6.51
CA TYR A 143 -12.81 -1.04 5.14
C TYR A 143 -12.86 0.34 4.50
N LEU A 144 -11.77 0.76 3.88
CA LEU A 144 -11.65 2.10 3.28
C LEU A 144 -12.69 2.38 2.19
N GLY A 145 -13.20 1.34 1.54
CA GLY A 145 -14.24 1.45 0.50
C GLY A 145 -15.66 1.65 1.00
N LEU A 146 -15.91 1.52 2.30
CA LEU A 146 -17.25 1.74 2.87
C LEU A 146 -17.44 3.22 3.23
N PRO A 147 -18.47 3.89 2.70
CA PRO A 147 -18.76 5.30 3.04
C PRO A 147 -18.98 5.54 4.54
N THR A 148 -19.38 4.52 5.27
CA THR A 148 -19.57 4.58 6.73
C THR A 148 -18.27 4.53 7.52
N TYR A 149 -17.15 4.19 6.88
CA TYR A 149 -15.86 4.12 7.53
C TYR A 149 -15.24 5.51 7.67
N HIS A 150 -14.81 5.89 8.86
CA HIS A 150 -14.36 7.25 9.17
C HIS A 150 -13.17 7.77 8.33
N LEU A 151 -12.39 6.87 7.71
CA LEU A 151 -11.27 7.21 6.83
C LEU A 151 -11.62 7.16 5.33
N HIS A 152 -12.87 6.83 4.98
CA HIS A 152 -13.30 6.71 3.59
C HIS A 152 -13.00 7.96 2.77
N GLU A 153 -13.41 9.13 3.26
CA GLU A 153 -13.24 10.38 2.52
C GLU A 153 -11.76 10.76 2.30
N VAL A 154 -10.91 10.45 3.27
CA VAL A 154 -9.46 10.63 3.11
C VAL A 154 -8.94 9.66 2.05
N ALA A 155 -9.27 8.37 2.16
CA ALA A 155 -8.82 7.35 1.21
C ALA A 155 -9.33 7.65 -0.22
N ARG A 156 -10.56 8.12 -0.38
CA ARG A 156 -11.18 8.46 -1.66
C ARG A 156 -10.40 9.51 -2.45
N ARG A 157 -9.73 10.43 -1.77
CA ARG A 157 -8.89 11.44 -2.41
C ARG A 157 -7.63 10.86 -3.06
N TYR A 158 -7.07 9.81 -2.48
CA TYR A 158 -5.75 9.29 -2.84
C TYR A 158 -5.78 7.96 -3.58
N MET A 159 -6.71 7.06 -3.21
CA MET A 159 -6.73 5.69 -3.74
C MET A 159 -7.46 5.63 -5.08
N LYS A 160 -6.66 5.66 -6.13
CA LYS A 160 -7.10 5.70 -7.53
C LYS A 160 -6.42 4.59 -8.33
N LEU A 161 -7.22 3.79 -9.03
CA LEU A 161 -6.69 2.78 -9.93
C LEU A 161 -6.03 3.47 -11.12
N VAL A 162 -4.74 3.23 -11.29
CA VAL A 162 -3.95 3.82 -12.38
C VAL A 162 -4.51 3.44 -13.75
N ASP A 163 -4.45 4.36 -14.70
CA ASP A 163 -4.89 4.17 -16.09
C ASP A 163 -6.33 3.64 -16.19
N SER A 164 -7.19 4.03 -15.26
CA SER A 164 -8.63 3.77 -15.30
C SER A 164 -9.39 5.02 -15.72
N ASP A 165 -10.64 4.84 -16.17
CA ASP A 165 -11.55 5.91 -16.52
C ASP A 165 -12.90 5.69 -15.82
N ASP A 166 -13.34 6.68 -15.07
CA ASP A 166 -14.65 6.70 -14.40
C ASP A 166 -15.79 7.20 -15.31
N GLY A 167 -15.50 7.42 -16.59
CA GLY A 167 -16.43 7.99 -17.57
C GLY A 167 -16.62 9.51 -17.47
N ARG A 168 -15.83 10.18 -16.62
CA ARG A 168 -15.86 11.64 -16.41
C ARG A 168 -14.47 12.27 -16.52
N GLY A 169 -13.51 11.50 -17.05
CA GLY A 169 -12.11 11.93 -17.18
C GLY A 169 -11.28 11.78 -15.91
N GLY A 170 -11.78 11.03 -14.91
CA GLY A 170 -11.07 10.72 -13.68
C GLY A 170 -10.74 9.23 -13.55
N GLU A 171 -9.82 8.91 -12.66
CA GLU A 171 -9.50 7.51 -12.31
C GLU A 171 -10.53 6.94 -11.33
N VAL A 172 -10.85 5.66 -11.49
CA VAL A 172 -11.79 4.92 -10.63
C VAL A 172 -11.19 4.72 -9.25
N ASN A 173 -11.97 4.94 -8.18
CA ASN A 173 -11.55 4.60 -6.84
C ASN A 173 -11.50 3.08 -6.62
N ARG A 174 -10.40 2.60 -6.04
CA ARG A 174 -10.22 1.23 -5.55
C ARG A 174 -9.46 1.28 -4.22
N TYR A 175 -9.91 0.49 -3.24
CA TYR A 175 -9.48 0.65 -1.85
C TYR A 175 -8.63 -0.52 -1.33
N GLY A 176 -8.15 -1.36 -2.24
CA GLY A 176 -7.31 -2.51 -1.90
C GLY A 176 -8.11 -3.69 -1.36
N HIS A 177 -7.39 -4.64 -0.80
CA HIS A 177 -7.91 -5.97 -0.45
C HIS A 177 -7.88 -6.27 1.04
N LEU A 178 -7.51 -5.31 1.87
CA LEU A 178 -7.47 -5.48 3.32
C LEU A 178 -8.74 -4.93 3.95
N MET A 179 -9.35 -5.71 4.83
CA MET A 179 -10.43 -5.30 5.71
C MET A 179 -10.32 -5.98 7.07
N SER A 180 -10.96 -5.43 8.06
CA SER A 180 -11.23 -6.12 9.33
C SER A 180 -12.70 -6.02 9.66
N PHE A 181 -13.20 -7.02 10.39
CA PHE A 181 -14.58 -7.00 10.88
C PHE A 181 -14.65 -7.57 12.29
N ARG A 182 -15.69 -7.20 13.00
CA ARG A 182 -15.94 -7.64 14.37
C ARG A 182 -17.28 -8.34 14.44
N VAL A 183 -17.28 -9.49 15.10
CA VAL A 183 -18.48 -10.29 15.32
C VAL A 183 -19.06 -10.05 16.70
N ASP A 184 -20.37 -10.20 16.83
CA ASP A 184 -21.07 -10.03 18.11
C ASP A 184 -20.66 -11.05 19.16
N GLY A 185 -20.67 -10.60 20.41
CA GLY A 185 -20.43 -11.43 21.59
C GLY A 185 -18.96 -11.46 22.04
N PRO A 186 -18.60 -12.42 22.89
CA PRO A 186 -17.28 -12.47 23.50
C PRO A 186 -16.18 -12.79 22.46
N PRO A 187 -14.90 -12.46 22.75
CA PRO A 187 -13.76 -12.72 21.84
C PRO A 187 -13.64 -14.16 21.34
N ALA A 188 -14.15 -15.13 22.13
CA ALA A 188 -14.21 -16.53 21.73
C ALA A 188 -15.05 -16.77 20.46
N ASN A 189 -16.04 -15.92 20.19
CA ASN A 189 -16.84 -16.01 18.95
C ASN A 189 -16.01 -15.67 17.72
N ALA A 190 -15.17 -14.65 17.78
CA ALA A 190 -14.26 -14.30 16.69
C ALA A 190 -13.31 -15.47 16.37
N ARG A 191 -12.79 -16.16 17.42
CA ARG A 191 -11.96 -17.35 17.23
C ARG A 191 -12.74 -18.48 16.55
N LYS A 192 -13.99 -18.75 16.99
CA LYS A 192 -14.83 -19.78 16.35
C LYS A 192 -15.10 -19.49 14.87
N VAL A 193 -15.36 -18.23 14.52
CA VAL A 193 -15.56 -17.81 13.13
C VAL A 193 -14.27 -18.05 12.33
N PHE A 194 -13.13 -17.64 12.87
CA PHE A 194 -11.83 -17.78 12.24
C PHE A 194 -11.44 -19.26 12.02
N ASP A 195 -11.67 -20.09 13.04
CA ASP A 195 -11.39 -21.53 12.97
C ASP A 195 -12.40 -22.28 12.05
N GLY A 196 -13.57 -21.67 11.81
CA GLY A 196 -14.61 -22.22 10.92
C GLY A 196 -14.42 -21.96 9.45
N PHE A 197 -13.46 -21.14 9.04
CA PHE A 197 -13.18 -20.88 7.63
C PHE A 197 -12.67 -22.15 6.92
N LYS A 198 -13.31 -22.48 5.80
CA LYS A 198 -12.93 -23.66 4.98
C LYS A 198 -12.07 -23.28 3.77
N MET A 199 -12.29 -22.08 3.22
CA MET A 199 -11.62 -21.59 2.01
C MET A 199 -10.54 -20.55 2.28
N ILE A 200 -10.59 -19.92 3.47
CA ILE A 200 -9.61 -18.89 3.86
C ILE A 200 -8.52 -19.57 4.67
N TYR A 201 -7.30 -19.48 4.15
CA TYR A 201 -6.14 -20.02 4.82
C TYR A 201 -5.71 -19.14 6.01
N ARG A 202 -5.37 -19.80 7.11
CA ARG A 202 -4.88 -19.13 8.31
C ARG A 202 -3.38 -18.90 8.19
N ALA A 203 -3.00 -17.68 7.84
CA ALA A 203 -1.61 -17.27 7.69
C ALA A 203 -1.40 -15.85 8.21
N THR A 204 -0.13 -15.50 8.42
CA THR A 204 0.32 -14.14 8.73
C THR A 204 0.84 -13.41 7.49
N ASP A 205 0.76 -14.05 6.33
CA ASP A 205 1.21 -13.52 5.05
C ASP A 205 0.15 -12.63 4.39
N LEU A 206 0.63 -11.64 3.63
CA LEU A 206 -0.20 -10.75 2.81
C LEU A 206 -0.07 -11.10 1.34
#